data_2c34910dbf8afa97c3f723ab78a7cbe3
#
_entry.id   2c34910dbf8afa97c3f723ab78a7cbe3
#
_cell.length_a   1.000
_cell.length_b   1.000
_cell.length_c   1.000
_cell.angle_alpha   90.00
_cell.angle_beta   90.00
_cell.angle_gamma   90.00
#
_symmetry.space_group_name_H-M   'P 1'
#
loop_
_entity.id
_entity.type
_entity.pdbx_description
1 polymer ?
#
loop_
_entity_poly.entity_id
_entity_poly.type
_entity_poly.pdbx_seq_one_letter_code
_entity_poly.pdbx_strand_id
1 'polypeptide(L)'
;MKNKTLKYLGLFFTAFTLWTACEDLDIENINQPDAERALSSDSDLISLLNGATSATFNQLNGFEGIHLDGLADQITSTNASGDFWGFTDQPRRAINNTTTNAEISQFGEWWDDLNSQIYNANLILDIINNQEKTIANTNGDDVTAASKTTALFIRGLSIGYLGMIYDKGYRVDENTDLTALEFEDYAQLIGYGLADIAAALDTAPADYALRIHANFSVDRATFVKLANTLRAKIAMGVKRGGAADETINYTQVIAWLDAGITENFNPPEEANVFFDFRRWYGSYFIAGAGYLPVDQKIPFLAEGNSDLQPMDYPTDSSVILGPISNTTDSRIASYFQYVAEFGFLNPARGRHLFSNYHHTRYFEQNAGNETGLDTNFFTLAEKNYLKAEAQLLNGDTDGALATINTSAERAASGLPDATDPAKALLYEYAIELHL
;
A
#
# COMPACT_ATOMS: atom_id res chain seq x y z
N MET A 1 42.54 59.47 39.51
CA MET A 1 42.04 59.28 38.13
C MET A 1 42.52 57.95 37.45
N LYS A 2 43.55 57.29 37.93
CA LYS A 2 44.11 56.06 37.29
C LYS A 2 43.27 54.79 37.40
N ASN A 3 42.37 54.68 38.38
CA ASN A 3 41.58 53.44 38.59
C ASN A 3 40.25 53.34 37.78
N LYS A 4 39.78 54.46 37.20
CA LYS A 4 38.55 54.38 36.38
C LYS A 4 38.85 53.97 34.94
N THR A 5 39.98 54.42 34.39
CA THR A 5 40.41 54.07 33.02
C THR A 5 40.67 52.55 32.86
N LEU A 6 41.26 51.92 33.91
CA LEU A 6 41.52 50.47 33.88
C LEU A 6 40.26 49.61 33.92
N LYS A 7 39.21 50.10 34.60
CA LYS A 7 37.92 49.44 34.63
C LYS A 7 37.18 49.49 33.28
N TYR A 8 37.27 50.60 32.57
CA TYR A 8 36.66 50.71 31.24
C TYR A 8 37.44 49.97 30.17
N LEU A 9 38.76 49.83 30.31
CA LEU A 9 39.61 49.03 29.42
C LEU A 9 39.31 47.52 29.59
N GLY A 10 39.08 47.03 30.83
CA GLY A 10 38.67 45.66 31.10
C GLY A 10 37.29 45.34 30.56
N LEU A 11 36.34 46.28 30.68
CA LEU A 11 34.98 46.10 30.16
C LEU A 11 34.95 46.09 28.62
N PHE A 12 35.81 46.86 27.97
CA PHE A 12 35.90 46.93 26.51
C PHE A 12 36.55 45.66 25.94
N PHE A 13 37.51 45.07 26.63
CA PHE A 13 38.18 43.82 26.23
C PHE A 13 37.25 42.62 26.40
N THR A 14 36.43 42.59 27.46
CA THR A 14 35.43 41.51 27.69
C THR A 14 34.25 41.60 26.71
N ALA A 15 33.85 42.81 26.27
CA ALA A 15 32.83 42.98 25.26
C ALA A 15 33.31 42.58 23.85
N PHE A 16 34.61 42.73 23.56
CA PHE A 16 35.17 42.34 22.26
C PHE A 16 35.37 40.83 22.12
N THR A 17 35.65 40.13 23.23
CA THR A 17 35.76 38.66 23.23
C THR A 17 34.39 37.93 23.15
N LEU A 18 33.29 38.62 23.46
CA LEU A 18 31.95 38.07 23.30
C LEU A 18 31.42 38.19 21.85
N TRP A 19 32.00 39.01 21.00
CA TRP A 19 31.61 39.16 19.60
C TRP A 19 32.28 38.15 18.64
N THR A 20 33.33 37.47 19.09
CA THR A 20 34.01 36.44 18.29
C THR A 20 33.58 35.00 18.67
N ALA A 21 32.61 34.87 19.58
CA ALA A 21 32.14 33.56 20.04
C ALA A 21 30.94 32.98 19.24
N CYS A 22 30.50 33.68 18.20
CA CYS A 22 29.56 33.15 17.21
C CYS A 22 30.30 32.99 15.87
N GLU A 23 31.36 32.19 15.81
CA GLU A 23 31.63 31.47 14.59
C GLU A 23 30.62 30.32 14.53
N ASP A 24 29.83 30.26 13.47
CA ASP A 24 29.10 29.06 13.08
C ASP A 24 30.12 27.93 13.08
N LEU A 25 30.03 27.11 14.10
CA LEU A 25 30.71 25.81 14.11
C LEU A 25 30.01 24.94 13.09
N ASP A 26 30.27 25.18 11.82
CA ASP A 26 30.00 24.27 10.73
C ASP A 26 30.95 23.07 10.90
N ILE A 27 30.68 22.30 11.96
CA ILE A 27 31.36 21.01 12.17
C ILE A 27 30.73 20.06 11.18
N GLU A 28 31.38 19.94 10.04
CA GLU A 28 31.11 18.86 9.10
C GLU A 28 31.08 17.55 9.89
N ASN A 29 29.87 16.99 10.06
CA ASN A 29 29.73 15.70 10.75
C ASN A 29 30.25 14.61 9.83
N ILE A 30 31.54 14.29 9.98
CA ILE A 30 32.25 13.31 9.15
C ILE A 30 31.59 11.92 9.19
N ASN A 31 30.77 11.66 10.20
CA ASN A 31 30.03 10.40 10.37
C ASN A 31 28.60 10.43 9.82
N GLN A 32 28.11 11.59 9.40
CA GLN A 32 26.86 11.70 8.69
C GLN A 32 27.18 12.08 7.26
N PRO A 33 27.02 11.18 6.28
CA PRO A 33 27.27 11.53 4.89
C PRO A 33 26.39 12.72 4.54
N ASP A 34 27.01 13.81 4.12
CA ASP A 34 26.33 14.93 3.50
C ASP A 34 25.52 14.38 2.32
N ALA A 35 24.24 14.71 2.25
CA ALA A 35 23.37 14.25 1.17
C ALA A 35 23.96 14.60 -0.20
N GLU A 36 24.62 15.76 -0.31
CA GLU A 36 25.31 16.21 -1.51
C GLU A 36 26.49 15.28 -1.88
N ARG A 37 27.20 14.76 -0.90
CA ARG A 37 28.32 13.83 -1.09
C ARG A 37 27.85 12.39 -1.31
N ALA A 38 26.74 11.98 -0.68
CA ALA A 38 26.13 10.67 -0.85
C ALA A 38 25.45 10.49 -2.21
N LEU A 39 25.15 11.58 -2.92
CA LEU A 39 24.54 11.60 -4.24
C LEU A 39 25.48 12.12 -5.32
N SER A 40 26.79 12.14 -5.06
CA SER A 40 27.78 12.74 -5.96
C SER A 40 28.07 11.87 -7.19
N SER A 41 27.93 10.55 -7.09
CA SER A 41 28.20 9.62 -8.20
C SER A 41 26.92 9.08 -8.82
N ASP A 42 26.98 8.73 -10.10
CA ASP A 42 25.87 8.10 -10.80
C ASP A 42 25.49 6.73 -10.19
N SER A 43 26.47 6.01 -9.65
CA SER A 43 26.22 4.74 -8.94
C SER A 43 25.42 4.93 -7.67
N ASP A 44 25.60 6.05 -6.95
CA ASP A 44 24.84 6.37 -5.74
C ASP A 44 23.40 6.73 -6.10
N LEU A 45 23.20 7.52 -7.18
CA LEU A 45 21.87 7.86 -7.70
C LEU A 45 21.09 6.61 -8.12
N ILE A 46 21.73 5.70 -8.84
CA ILE A 46 21.13 4.42 -9.24
C ILE A 46 20.81 3.57 -8.01
N SER A 47 21.68 3.55 -7.02
CA SER A 47 21.47 2.79 -5.77
C SER A 47 20.31 3.36 -4.96
N LEU A 48 20.20 4.68 -4.83
CA LEU A 48 19.07 5.37 -4.21
C LEU A 48 17.76 4.99 -4.91
N LEU A 49 17.73 5.08 -6.24
CA LEU A 49 16.54 4.78 -7.03
C LEU A 49 16.11 3.31 -6.90
N ASN A 50 17.08 2.39 -6.92
CA ASN A 50 16.81 0.96 -6.70
C ASN A 50 16.29 0.69 -5.28
N GLY A 51 16.88 1.34 -4.27
CA GLY A 51 16.40 1.27 -2.89
C GLY A 51 14.98 1.80 -2.73
N ALA A 52 14.69 2.95 -3.33
CA ALA A 52 13.37 3.56 -3.34
C ALA A 52 12.33 2.66 -4.04
N THR A 53 12.71 2.00 -5.16
CA THR A 53 11.82 1.06 -5.83
C THR A 53 11.49 -0.12 -4.94
N SER A 54 12.49 -0.78 -4.37
CA SER A 54 12.28 -1.89 -3.42
C SER A 54 11.42 -1.47 -2.24
N ALA A 55 11.70 -0.32 -1.64
CA ALA A 55 10.94 0.20 -0.51
C ALA A 55 9.47 0.46 -0.88
N THR A 56 9.21 1.08 -2.05
CA THR A 56 7.83 1.31 -2.52
C THR A 56 7.07 -0.01 -2.66
N PHE A 57 7.62 -0.98 -3.37
CA PHE A 57 6.94 -2.27 -3.56
C PHE A 57 6.78 -3.04 -2.24
N ASN A 58 7.78 -3.00 -1.36
CA ASN A 58 7.70 -3.63 -0.06
C ASN A 58 6.62 -2.98 0.82
N GLN A 59 6.51 -1.65 0.79
CA GLN A 59 5.47 -0.92 1.52
C GLN A 59 4.06 -1.24 1.01
N LEU A 60 3.86 -1.30 -0.31
CA LEU A 60 2.57 -1.65 -0.89
C LEU A 60 2.13 -3.09 -0.58
N ASN A 61 3.06 -3.95 -0.19
CA ASN A 61 2.85 -5.34 0.21
C ASN A 61 3.08 -5.56 1.72
N GLY A 62 3.17 -4.48 2.49
CA GLY A 62 3.63 -4.48 3.87
C GLY A 62 2.57 -4.81 4.90
N PHE A 63 3.02 -4.85 6.15
CA PHE A 63 2.22 -5.16 7.34
C PHE A 63 0.99 -4.26 7.50
N GLU A 64 1.10 -3.00 7.10
CA GLU A 64 0.03 -2.01 7.23
C GLU A 64 -1.21 -2.38 6.42
N GLY A 65 -1.06 -3.20 5.36
CA GLY A 65 -2.17 -3.76 4.59
C GLY A 65 -3.17 -4.52 5.46
N ILE A 66 -2.71 -5.18 6.52
CA ILE A 66 -3.57 -5.91 7.46
C ILE A 66 -4.54 -4.97 8.20
N HIS A 67 -4.13 -3.73 8.47
CA HIS A 67 -5.02 -2.73 9.07
C HIS A 67 -6.17 -2.36 8.13
N LEU A 68 -5.90 -2.32 6.82
CA LEU A 68 -6.92 -2.09 5.80
C LEU A 68 -7.91 -3.25 5.73
N ASP A 69 -7.44 -4.49 5.89
CA ASP A 69 -8.30 -5.68 5.99
C ASP A 69 -9.19 -5.62 7.24
N GLY A 70 -8.66 -5.13 8.37
CA GLY A 70 -9.46 -4.84 9.56
C GLY A 70 -10.54 -3.78 9.31
N LEU A 71 -10.20 -2.71 8.59
CA LEU A 71 -11.17 -1.67 8.20
C LEU A 71 -12.21 -2.18 7.20
N ALA A 72 -11.88 -3.18 6.40
CA ALA A 72 -12.77 -3.78 5.42
C ALA A 72 -13.65 -4.92 5.99
N ASP A 73 -13.60 -5.17 7.31
CA ASP A 73 -14.28 -6.30 7.96
C ASP A 73 -13.90 -7.66 7.36
N GLN A 74 -12.63 -7.83 6.98
CA GLN A 74 -12.09 -9.13 6.56
C GLN A 74 -11.57 -9.91 7.78
N ILE A 75 -10.86 -9.21 8.65
CA ILE A 75 -10.34 -9.72 9.91
C ILE A 75 -10.81 -8.84 11.06
N THR A 76 -10.79 -9.39 12.26
CA THR A 76 -11.12 -8.63 13.47
C THR A 76 -10.15 -8.95 14.60
N SER A 77 -9.92 -7.99 15.49
CA SER A 77 -9.02 -8.17 16.63
C SER A 77 -9.74 -8.73 17.85
N THR A 78 -9.23 -9.82 18.41
CA THR A 78 -9.75 -10.40 19.66
C THR A 78 -9.15 -9.77 20.91
N ASN A 79 -8.07 -9.04 20.76
CA ASN A 79 -7.39 -8.36 21.85
C ASN A 79 -6.76 -7.05 21.39
N ALA A 80 -6.10 -6.31 22.28
CA ALA A 80 -5.47 -5.04 21.97
C ALA A 80 -4.05 -5.18 21.36
N SER A 81 -3.66 -6.36 20.88
CA SER A 81 -2.34 -6.56 20.30
C SER A 81 -2.22 -5.83 18.96
N GLY A 82 -1.09 -5.17 18.72
CA GLY A 82 -0.76 -4.54 17.45
C GLY A 82 -1.66 -3.36 17.08
N ASP A 83 -2.30 -2.73 18.06
CA ASP A 83 -3.19 -1.57 17.89
C ASP A 83 -4.38 -1.80 16.93
N PHE A 84 -4.65 -3.08 16.56
CA PHE A 84 -5.76 -3.43 15.65
C PHE A 84 -7.16 -3.13 16.20
N TRP A 85 -7.25 -2.90 17.49
CA TRP A 85 -8.55 -2.74 18.15
C TRP A 85 -9.37 -1.58 17.59
N GLY A 86 -8.72 -0.43 17.37
CA GLY A 86 -9.38 0.74 16.83
C GLY A 86 -9.83 0.59 15.38
N PHE A 87 -9.17 -0.28 14.62
CA PHE A 87 -9.48 -0.56 13.21
C PHE A 87 -10.64 -1.54 13.04
N THR A 88 -10.92 -2.36 14.05
CA THR A 88 -11.92 -3.44 13.97
C THR A 88 -13.13 -3.23 14.88
N ASP A 89 -13.19 -2.15 15.66
CA ASP A 89 -14.34 -1.86 16.54
C ASP A 89 -15.64 -1.58 15.77
N GLN A 90 -16.74 -2.10 16.29
CA GLN A 90 -18.09 -1.80 15.82
C GLN A 90 -18.93 -1.14 16.93
N PRO A 91 -19.70 -0.07 16.69
CA PRO A 91 -19.73 0.69 15.42
C PRO A 91 -18.40 1.42 15.16
N ARG A 92 -18.08 1.61 13.89
CA ARG A 92 -16.84 2.28 13.46
C ARG A 92 -16.73 3.68 14.08
N ARG A 93 -15.57 4.00 14.56
CA ARG A 93 -15.21 5.32 15.08
C ARG A 93 -14.39 6.08 14.05
N ALA A 94 -14.50 7.41 14.07
CA ALA A 94 -13.54 8.22 13.34
C ALA A 94 -12.14 7.99 13.92
N ILE A 95 -11.16 7.80 13.03
CA ILE A 95 -9.77 7.65 13.43
C ILE A 95 -9.27 8.93 14.07
N ASN A 96 -8.65 8.81 15.23
CA ASN A 96 -8.11 9.95 15.96
C ASN A 96 -6.68 10.23 15.50
N ASN A 97 -6.48 11.29 14.71
CA ASN A 97 -5.18 11.72 14.19
C ASN A 97 -4.33 12.53 15.20
N THR A 98 -4.62 12.48 16.48
CA THR A 98 -3.78 13.17 17.47
C THR A 98 -2.59 12.31 17.89
N THR A 99 -1.47 12.95 18.20
CA THR A 99 -0.24 12.28 18.67
C THR A 99 -0.39 11.51 19.99
N THR A 100 -1.52 11.64 20.67
CA THR A 100 -1.85 10.89 21.88
C THR A 100 -2.56 9.57 21.61
N ASN A 101 -2.93 9.30 20.36
CA ASN A 101 -3.53 8.04 19.96
C ASN A 101 -2.45 7.00 19.65
N ALA A 102 -2.49 5.84 20.30
CA ALA A 102 -1.53 4.76 20.06
C ALA A 102 -1.62 4.19 18.62
N GLU A 103 -2.83 4.20 18.06
CA GLU A 103 -3.10 3.70 16.70
C GLU A 103 -2.51 4.58 15.59
N ILE A 104 -2.08 5.82 15.92
CA ILE A 104 -1.55 6.76 14.94
C ILE A 104 -0.23 6.27 14.33
N SER A 105 0.56 5.47 15.05
CA SER A 105 1.82 4.92 14.55
C SER A 105 1.61 4.08 13.29
N GLN A 106 0.55 3.31 13.23
CA GLN A 106 0.23 2.42 12.11
C GLN A 106 -0.15 3.19 10.84
N PHE A 107 -0.90 4.30 11.00
CA PHE A 107 -1.17 5.19 9.88
C PHE A 107 0.02 6.07 9.53
N GLY A 108 0.86 6.41 10.50
CA GLY A 108 2.07 7.20 10.29
C GLY A 108 3.07 6.50 9.39
N GLU A 109 3.24 5.19 9.50
CA GLU A 109 4.18 4.41 8.71
C GLU A 109 3.91 4.52 7.20
N TRP A 110 2.65 4.35 6.76
CA TRP A 110 2.31 4.57 5.35
C TRP A 110 2.62 5.99 4.89
N TRP A 111 2.30 6.98 5.72
CA TRP A 111 2.57 8.38 5.42
C TRP A 111 4.04 8.66 5.27
N ASP A 112 4.84 8.24 6.24
CA ASP A 112 6.27 8.53 6.29
C ASP A 112 7.01 7.82 5.16
N ASP A 113 6.70 6.55 4.92
CA ASP A 113 7.35 5.75 3.90
C ASP A 113 7.01 6.24 2.48
N LEU A 114 5.73 6.46 2.17
CA LEU A 114 5.35 6.95 0.85
C LEU A 114 5.90 8.36 0.56
N ASN A 115 5.89 9.27 1.56
CA ASN A 115 6.51 10.59 1.40
C ASN A 115 8.03 10.50 1.24
N SER A 116 8.69 9.55 1.91
CA SER A 116 10.13 9.30 1.73
C SER A 116 10.44 8.86 0.30
N GLN A 117 9.58 8.03 -0.31
CA GLN A 117 9.78 7.61 -1.70
C GLN A 117 9.49 8.74 -2.70
N ILE A 118 8.52 9.61 -2.42
CA ILE A 118 8.29 10.84 -3.18
C ILE A 118 9.54 11.73 -3.15
N TYR A 119 10.13 11.92 -1.96
CA TYR A 119 11.36 12.70 -1.80
C TYR A 119 12.53 12.09 -2.60
N ASN A 120 12.76 10.78 -2.50
CA ASN A 120 13.82 10.09 -3.24
C ASN A 120 13.63 10.21 -4.76
N ALA A 121 12.40 10.06 -5.24
CA ALA A 121 12.08 10.23 -6.66
C ALA A 121 12.33 11.69 -7.12
N ASN A 122 11.94 12.67 -6.32
CA ASN A 122 12.13 14.08 -6.63
C ASN A 122 13.61 14.46 -6.70
N LEU A 123 14.48 13.90 -5.85
CA LEU A 123 15.93 14.10 -5.96
C LEU A 123 16.48 13.67 -7.34
N ILE A 124 16.06 12.50 -7.81
CA ILE A 124 16.48 12.01 -9.13
C ILE A 124 15.92 12.90 -10.25
N LEU A 125 14.64 13.30 -10.14
CA LEU A 125 13.99 14.14 -11.14
C LEU A 125 14.60 15.56 -11.18
N ASP A 126 14.96 16.13 -10.03
CA ASP A 126 15.67 17.41 -9.97
C ASP A 126 17.02 17.35 -10.68
N ILE A 127 17.83 16.32 -10.39
CA ILE A 127 19.12 16.10 -11.02
C ILE A 127 19.00 15.96 -12.55
N ILE A 128 17.98 15.27 -13.03
CA ILE A 128 17.77 15.08 -14.46
C ILE A 128 17.15 16.31 -15.12
N ASN A 129 16.09 16.88 -14.53
CA ASN A 129 15.27 17.91 -15.17
C ASN A 129 15.83 19.34 -14.96
N ASN A 130 16.34 19.65 -13.75
CA ASN A 130 16.76 21.01 -13.38
C ASN A 130 18.27 21.18 -13.48
N GLN A 131 19.05 20.13 -13.18
CA GLN A 131 20.51 20.17 -13.29
C GLN A 131 21.01 19.63 -14.64
N GLU A 132 20.11 19.11 -15.49
CA GLU A 132 20.42 18.57 -16.82
C GLU A 132 21.52 17.50 -16.82
N LYS A 133 21.65 16.76 -15.69
CA LYS A 133 22.69 15.75 -15.54
C LYS A 133 22.30 14.46 -16.25
N THR A 134 23.23 13.90 -17.03
CA THR A 134 23.15 12.55 -17.56
C THR A 134 23.61 11.55 -16.50
N ILE A 135 22.89 10.44 -16.35
CA ILE A 135 23.21 9.34 -15.42
C ILE A 135 23.74 8.16 -16.24
N ALA A 136 24.96 7.71 -15.92
CA ALA A 136 25.57 6.56 -16.56
C ALA A 136 25.64 5.35 -15.59
N ASN A 137 25.43 4.15 -16.11
CA ASN A 137 25.64 2.91 -15.34
C ASN A 137 27.15 2.61 -15.19
N THR A 138 27.46 1.54 -14.46
CA THR A 138 28.85 1.10 -14.23
C THR A 138 29.62 0.70 -15.50
N ASN A 139 28.92 0.43 -16.61
CA ASN A 139 29.52 0.14 -17.92
C ASN A 139 29.75 1.42 -18.75
N GLY A 140 29.25 2.57 -18.29
CA GLY A 140 29.27 3.83 -19.02
C GLY A 140 28.08 4.05 -19.96
N ASP A 141 27.06 3.20 -19.93
CA ASP A 141 25.87 3.39 -20.75
C ASP A 141 24.96 4.46 -20.14
N ASP A 142 24.37 5.31 -20.97
CA ASP A 142 23.40 6.32 -20.55
C ASP A 142 22.09 5.65 -20.11
N VAL A 143 21.75 5.79 -18.83
CA VAL A 143 20.52 5.27 -18.24
C VAL A 143 19.57 6.37 -17.74
N THR A 144 19.78 7.61 -18.19
CA THR A 144 19.01 8.78 -17.77
C THR A 144 17.50 8.59 -17.99
N ALA A 145 17.12 8.15 -19.19
CA ALA A 145 15.71 7.92 -19.52
C ALA A 145 15.09 6.81 -18.66
N ALA A 146 15.82 5.71 -18.42
CA ALA A 146 15.37 4.63 -17.55
C ALA A 146 15.22 5.09 -16.09
N SER A 147 16.18 5.88 -15.60
CA SER A 147 16.13 6.47 -14.25
C SER A 147 14.95 7.42 -14.09
N LYS A 148 14.70 8.28 -15.08
CA LYS A 148 13.54 9.18 -15.10
C LYS A 148 12.22 8.39 -15.09
N THR A 149 12.10 7.36 -15.92
CA THR A 149 10.93 6.47 -15.95
C THR A 149 10.66 5.87 -14.58
N THR A 150 11.69 5.30 -13.94
CA THR A 150 11.54 4.68 -12.61
C THR A 150 11.15 5.71 -11.54
N ALA A 151 11.80 6.88 -11.52
CA ALA A 151 11.49 7.94 -10.56
C ALA A 151 10.04 8.45 -10.71
N LEU A 152 9.57 8.70 -11.93
CA LEU A 152 8.18 9.08 -12.19
C LEU A 152 7.19 7.99 -11.76
N PHE A 153 7.52 6.72 -12.04
CA PHE A 153 6.67 5.61 -11.67
C PHE A 153 6.53 5.45 -10.14
N ILE A 154 7.65 5.52 -9.40
CA ILE A 154 7.65 5.44 -7.93
C ILE A 154 6.88 6.62 -7.33
N ARG A 155 7.15 7.85 -7.81
CA ARG A 155 6.44 9.04 -7.34
C ARG A 155 4.94 8.92 -7.61
N GLY A 156 4.57 8.49 -8.79
CA GLY A 156 3.18 8.30 -9.18
C GLY A 156 2.46 7.25 -8.33
N LEU A 157 3.11 6.12 -8.04
CA LEU A 157 2.57 5.11 -7.11
C LEU A 157 2.41 5.70 -5.71
N SER A 158 3.44 6.33 -5.18
CA SER A 158 3.45 6.83 -3.80
C SER A 158 2.39 7.91 -3.58
N ILE A 159 2.27 8.90 -4.48
CA ILE A 159 1.24 9.95 -4.40
C ILE A 159 -0.16 9.32 -4.60
N GLY A 160 -0.31 8.40 -5.55
CA GLY A 160 -1.57 7.71 -5.80
C GLY A 160 -2.06 6.93 -4.59
N TYR A 161 -1.19 6.18 -3.93
CA TYR A 161 -1.54 5.43 -2.71
C TYR A 161 -1.78 6.35 -1.51
N LEU A 162 -1.05 7.46 -1.36
CA LEU A 162 -1.41 8.48 -0.36
C LEU A 162 -2.85 8.96 -0.57
N GLY A 163 -3.24 9.25 -1.81
CA GLY A 163 -4.62 9.60 -2.15
C GLY A 163 -5.63 8.47 -1.93
N MET A 164 -5.24 7.19 -2.04
CA MET A 164 -6.12 6.06 -1.74
C MET A 164 -6.34 5.85 -0.24
N ILE A 165 -5.38 6.19 0.61
CA ILE A 165 -5.40 5.90 2.05
C ILE A 165 -5.89 7.10 2.87
N TYR A 166 -5.43 8.31 2.54
CA TYR A 166 -5.71 9.52 3.30
C TYR A 166 -6.73 10.43 2.59
N ASP A 167 -7.44 11.23 3.36
CA ASP A 167 -8.38 12.21 2.83
C ASP A 167 -7.69 13.40 2.16
N LYS A 168 -6.48 13.72 2.63
CA LYS A 168 -5.67 14.84 2.16
C LYS A 168 -4.20 14.49 2.25
N GLY A 169 -3.39 15.12 1.39
CA GLY A 169 -1.94 15.04 1.43
C GLY A 169 -1.30 16.20 0.72
N TYR A 170 0.02 16.17 0.61
CA TYR A 170 0.77 17.18 -0.10
C TYR A 170 1.12 16.72 -1.51
N ARG A 171 0.92 17.59 -2.49
CA ARG A 171 1.59 17.43 -3.78
C ARG A 171 3.00 17.99 -3.66
N VAL A 172 3.98 17.12 -3.78
CA VAL A 172 5.40 17.50 -3.77
C VAL A 172 6.07 16.94 -5.02
N ASP A 173 6.58 17.85 -5.86
CA ASP A 173 7.44 17.52 -7.00
C ASP A 173 8.79 18.23 -6.87
N GLU A 174 9.70 18.02 -7.82
CA GLU A 174 11.06 18.59 -7.82
C GLU A 174 11.10 20.12 -7.92
N ASN A 175 9.97 20.78 -8.19
CA ASN A 175 9.85 22.24 -8.31
C ASN A 175 9.04 22.87 -7.17
N THR A 176 8.58 22.07 -6.21
CA THR A 176 7.67 22.52 -5.16
C THR A 176 8.41 23.36 -4.10
N ASP A 177 7.88 24.55 -3.82
CA ASP A 177 8.33 25.35 -2.67
C ASP A 177 7.78 24.73 -1.37
N LEU A 178 8.67 24.05 -0.62
CA LEU A 178 8.30 23.38 0.63
C LEU A 178 7.87 24.34 1.75
N THR A 179 8.12 25.64 1.61
CA THR A 179 7.70 26.66 2.60
C THR A 179 6.25 27.11 2.42
N ALA A 180 5.62 26.76 1.29
CA ALA A 180 4.27 27.15 0.88
C ALA A 180 3.36 25.94 0.65
N LEU A 181 3.62 24.81 1.32
CA LEU A 181 2.83 23.60 1.16
C LEU A 181 1.39 23.77 1.69
N GLU A 182 0.43 23.39 0.88
CA GLU A 182 -0.98 23.27 1.26
C GLU A 182 -1.47 21.84 1.03
N PHE A 183 -2.43 21.41 1.86
CA PHE A 183 -3.06 20.11 1.68
C PHE A 183 -3.98 20.13 0.47
N GLU A 184 -3.85 19.11 -0.36
CA GLU A 184 -4.77 18.81 -1.44
C GLU A 184 -5.67 17.62 -1.12
N ASP A 185 -6.86 17.58 -1.71
CA ASP A 185 -7.81 16.49 -1.49
C ASP A 185 -7.33 15.20 -2.18
N TYR A 186 -7.74 14.06 -1.63
CA TYR A 186 -7.36 12.72 -2.10
C TYR A 186 -7.55 12.51 -3.61
N ALA A 187 -8.65 13.01 -4.19
CA ALA A 187 -8.91 12.84 -5.62
C ALA A 187 -7.89 13.60 -6.50
N GLN A 188 -7.40 14.76 -6.02
CA GLN A 188 -6.34 15.50 -6.69
C GLN A 188 -5.01 14.76 -6.59
N LEU A 189 -4.66 14.20 -5.42
CA LEU A 189 -3.47 13.37 -5.24
C LEU A 189 -3.49 12.16 -6.19
N ILE A 190 -4.62 11.46 -6.28
CA ILE A 190 -4.80 10.36 -7.24
C ILE A 190 -4.56 10.87 -8.66
N GLY A 191 -5.10 12.02 -9.03
CA GLY A 191 -4.89 12.62 -10.35
C GLY A 191 -3.41 12.88 -10.65
N TYR A 192 -2.64 13.39 -9.71
CA TYR A 192 -1.19 13.58 -9.86
C TYR A 192 -0.45 12.25 -9.98
N GLY A 193 -0.78 11.27 -9.16
CA GLY A 193 -0.21 9.92 -9.25
C GLY A 193 -0.43 9.29 -10.62
N LEU A 194 -1.64 9.39 -11.16
CA LEU A 194 -1.97 8.90 -12.50
C LEU A 194 -1.22 9.63 -13.60
N ALA A 195 -1.00 10.94 -13.48
CA ALA A 195 -0.22 11.73 -14.43
C ALA A 195 1.25 11.31 -14.45
N ASP A 196 1.85 11.09 -13.29
CA ASP A 196 3.23 10.62 -13.19
C ASP A 196 3.40 9.21 -13.75
N ILE A 197 2.47 8.28 -13.49
CA ILE A 197 2.51 6.94 -14.08
C ILE A 197 2.36 7.01 -15.61
N ALA A 198 1.52 7.91 -16.14
CA ALA A 198 1.38 8.12 -17.58
C ALA A 198 2.71 8.64 -18.16
N ALA A 199 3.34 9.64 -17.53
CA ALA A 199 4.63 10.16 -17.95
C ALA A 199 5.74 9.10 -17.89
N ALA A 200 5.71 8.21 -16.89
CA ALA A 200 6.63 7.08 -16.82
C ALA A 200 6.47 6.12 -18.02
N LEU A 201 5.23 5.81 -18.38
CA LEU A 201 4.95 4.96 -19.55
C LEU A 201 5.42 5.60 -20.87
N ASP A 202 5.26 6.93 -21.00
CA ASP A 202 5.66 7.68 -22.20
C ASP A 202 7.19 7.81 -22.31
N THR A 203 7.90 7.87 -21.18
CA THR A 203 9.38 8.03 -21.14
C THR A 203 10.13 6.72 -21.15
N ALA A 204 9.48 5.58 -20.94
CA ALA A 204 10.13 4.27 -20.85
C ALA A 204 10.85 3.90 -22.16
N PRO A 205 12.21 3.76 -22.15
CA PRO A 205 12.95 3.37 -23.34
C PRO A 205 12.62 1.94 -23.78
N ALA A 206 12.98 1.57 -25.01
CA ALA A 206 12.60 0.28 -25.60
C ALA A 206 13.19 -0.92 -24.84
N ASP A 207 14.35 -0.75 -24.25
CA ASP A 207 15.10 -1.73 -23.47
C ASP A 207 14.89 -1.57 -21.94
N TYR A 208 13.88 -0.80 -21.54
CA TYR A 208 13.59 -0.55 -20.12
C TYR A 208 13.33 -1.84 -19.36
N ALA A 209 13.92 -1.91 -18.17
CA ALA A 209 13.62 -2.93 -17.17
C ALA A 209 13.39 -2.25 -15.82
N LEU A 210 12.27 -2.59 -15.16
CA LEU A 210 11.99 -2.15 -13.81
C LEU A 210 12.59 -3.15 -12.82
N ARG A 211 13.53 -2.69 -12.01
CA ARG A 211 14.12 -3.50 -10.95
C ARG A 211 13.31 -3.37 -9.67
N ILE A 212 12.61 -4.42 -9.28
CA ILE A 212 11.80 -4.44 -8.05
C ILE A 212 12.71 -4.59 -6.81
N HIS A 213 13.63 -5.56 -6.86
CA HIS A 213 14.66 -5.76 -5.84
C HIS A 213 15.95 -6.35 -6.44
N ALA A 214 16.96 -6.64 -5.63
CA ALA A 214 18.30 -7.00 -6.12
C ALA A 214 18.29 -8.17 -7.13
N ASN A 215 17.43 -9.15 -6.90
CA ASN A 215 17.37 -10.40 -7.64
C ASN A 215 16.19 -10.50 -8.61
N PHE A 216 15.36 -9.45 -8.71
CA PHE A 216 14.17 -9.50 -9.55
C PHE A 216 13.93 -8.19 -10.30
N SER A 217 13.84 -8.32 -11.62
CA SER A 217 13.49 -7.25 -12.54
C SER A 217 12.49 -7.74 -13.57
N VAL A 218 11.67 -6.83 -14.07
CA VAL A 218 10.72 -7.10 -15.14
C VAL A 218 11.07 -6.28 -16.37
N ASP A 219 10.85 -6.86 -17.54
CA ASP A 219 11.07 -6.18 -18.82
C ASP A 219 10.02 -5.08 -19.06
N ARG A 220 10.24 -4.28 -20.10
CA ARG A 220 9.34 -3.19 -20.48
C ARG A 220 7.91 -3.65 -20.74
N ALA A 221 7.71 -4.81 -21.34
CA ALA A 221 6.38 -5.31 -21.67
C ALA A 221 5.59 -5.64 -20.40
N THR A 222 6.23 -6.29 -19.45
CA THR A 222 5.66 -6.60 -18.12
C THR A 222 5.45 -5.32 -17.31
N PHE A 223 6.40 -4.38 -17.33
CA PHE A 223 6.25 -3.06 -16.71
C PHE A 223 5.01 -2.33 -17.21
N VAL A 224 4.79 -2.27 -18.53
CA VAL A 224 3.61 -1.60 -19.12
C VAL A 224 2.31 -2.23 -18.63
N LYS A 225 2.24 -3.56 -18.57
CA LYS A 225 1.06 -4.27 -18.05
C LYS A 225 0.83 -3.98 -16.56
N LEU A 226 1.88 -4.03 -15.76
CA LEU A 226 1.84 -3.74 -14.33
C LEU A 226 1.39 -2.30 -14.08
N ALA A 227 2.00 -1.33 -14.74
CA ALA A 227 1.67 0.09 -14.62
C ALA A 227 0.20 0.37 -15.02
N ASN A 228 -0.30 -0.28 -16.08
CA ASN A 228 -1.71 -0.19 -16.46
C ASN A 228 -2.64 -0.73 -15.38
N THR A 229 -2.30 -1.86 -14.77
CA THR A 229 -3.11 -2.47 -13.70
C THR A 229 -3.12 -1.59 -12.45
N LEU A 230 -1.95 -1.11 -12.02
CA LEU A 230 -1.83 -0.27 -10.83
C LEU A 230 -2.52 1.08 -10.99
N ARG A 231 -2.39 1.74 -12.17
CA ARG A 231 -3.11 3.00 -12.40
C ARG A 231 -4.62 2.81 -12.42
N ALA A 232 -5.13 1.67 -12.88
CA ALA A 232 -6.55 1.36 -12.81
C ALA A 232 -7.02 1.21 -11.35
N LYS A 233 -6.25 0.49 -10.51
CA LYS A 233 -6.50 0.36 -9.06
C LYS A 233 -6.52 1.74 -8.40
N ILE A 234 -5.51 2.56 -8.66
CA ILE A 234 -5.40 3.91 -8.10
C ILE A 234 -6.59 4.79 -8.53
N ALA A 235 -6.99 4.76 -9.80
CA ALA A 235 -8.14 5.51 -10.29
C ALA A 235 -9.45 5.11 -9.61
N MET A 236 -9.65 3.82 -9.37
CA MET A 236 -10.82 3.32 -8.63
C MET A 236 -10.83 3.76 -7.17
N GLY A 237 -9.67 4.08 -6.58
CA GLY A 237 -9.53 4.63 -5.23
C GLY A 237 -10.18 6.01 -5.02
N VAL A 238 -10.59 6.70 -6.09
CA VAL A 238 -11.40 7.94 -6.00
C VAL A 238 -12.79 7.64 -5.46
N LYS A 239 -13.31 6.42 -5.67
CA LYS A 239 -14.66 6.02 -5.29
C LYS A 239 -14.81 5.88 -3.76
N ARG A 240 -15.43 6.86 -3.13
CA ARG A 240 -15.70 6.91 -1.68
C ARG A 240 -17.14 7.31 -1.33
N GLY A 241 -18.08 7.26 -2.28
CA GLY A 241 -19.46 7.66 -2.08
C GLY A 241 -19.69 9.19 -2.08
N GLY A 242 -18.75 9.96 -2.63
CA GLY A 242 -18.80 11.42 -2.72
C GLY A 242 -18.90 11.96 -4.14
N ALA A 243 -18.95 13.28 -4.28
CA ALA A 243 -19.03 13.95 -5.60
C ALA A 243 -17.82 13.65 -6.50
N ALA A 244 -16.66 13.31 -5.93
CA ALA A 244 -15.48 12.93 -6.70
C ALA A 244 -15.68 11.63 -7.49
N ASP A 245 -16.61 10.76 -7.10
CA ASP A 245 -16.91 9.51 -7.80
C ASP A 245 -17.34 9.76 -9.26
N GLU A 246 -18.00 10.90 -9.53
CA GLU A 246 -18.43 11.30 -10.85
C GLU A 246 -17.26 11.66 -11.79
N THR A 247 -16.06 11.85 -11.27
CA THR A 247 -14.87 12.16 -12.06
C THR A 247 -14.17 10.92 -12.61
N ILE A 248 -14.55 9.72 -12.17
CA ILE A 248 -13.92 8.46 -12.58
C ILE A 248 -14.32 8.12 -14.02
N ASN A 249 -13.34 8.02 -14.90
CA ASN A 249 -13.55 7.53 -16.26
C ASN A 249 -13.49 6.00 -16.30
N TYR A 250 -14.60 5.33 -16.03
CA TYR A 250 -14.67 3.86 -16.01
C TYR A 250 -14.30 3.22 -17.35
N THR A 251 -14.64 3.85 -18.48
CA THR A 251 -14.21 3.35 -19.79
C THR A 251 -12.70 3.31 -19.92
N GLN A 252 -12.01 4.32 -19.40
CA GLN A 252 -10.55 4.35 -19.40
C GLN A 252 -9.96 3.33 -18.42
N VAL A 253 -10.57 3.17 -17.24
CA VAL A 253 -10.18 2.13 -16.25
C VAL A 253 -10.26 0.75 -16.87
N ILE A 254 -11.37 0.41 -17.54
CA ILE A 254 -11.54 -0.87 -18.23
C ILE A 254 -10.46 -1.06 -19.30
N ALA A 255 -10.17 -0.04 -20.10
CA ALA A 255 -9.12 -0.12 -21.13
C ALA A 255 -7.73 -0.36 -20.53
N TRP A 256 -7.41 0.23 -19.38
CA TRP A 256 -6.16 -0.04 -18.69
C TRP A 256 -6.10 -1.47 -18.15
N LEU A 257 -7.19 -1.99 -17.60
CA LEU A 257 -7.25 -3.38 -17.11
C LEU A 257 -7.17 -4.40 -18.26
N ASP A 258 -7.74 -4.08 -19.43
CA ASP A 258 -7.58 -4.91 -20.63
C ASP A 258 -6.13 -4.95 -21.14
N ALA A 259 -5.40 -3.85 -20.99
CA ALA A 259 -3.97 -3.75 -21.28
C ALA A 259 -3.08 -4.13 -20.07
N GLY A 260 -3.68 -4.59 -18.97
CA GLY A 260 -3.01 -4.92 -17.72
C GLY A 260 -2.36 -6.30 -17.70
N ILE A 261 -2.01 -6.75 -16.48
CA ILE A 261 -1.39 -8.06 -16.28
C ILE A 261 -2.24 -9.19 -16.86
N THR A 262 -1.59 -10.23 -17.37
CA THR A 262 -2.22 -11.42 -17.95
C THR A 262 -1.98 -12.70 -17.14
N GLU A 263 -1.22 -12.58 -16.08
CA GLU A 263 -0.89 -13.60 -15.08
C GLU A 263 -0.67 -12.91 -13.74
N ASN A 264 -0.64 -13.65 -12.65
CA ASN A 264 -0.37 -13.08 -11.34
C ASN A 264 1.02 -12.41 -11.34
N PHE A 265 1.10 -11.22 -10.76
CA PHE A 265 2.36 -10.54 -10.53
C PHE A 265 2.86 -10.85 -9.12
N ASN A 266 3.75 -11.83 -9.05
CA ASN A 266 4.26 -12.41 -7.81
C ASN A 266 5.79 -12.28 -7.77
N PRO A 267 6.36 -11.12 -7.38
CA PRO A 267 7.80 -11.01 -7.15
C PRO A 267 8.24 -12.00 -6.07
N PRO A 268 9.36 -12.72 -6.27
CA PRO A 268 9.88 -13.61 -5.24
C PRO A 268 10.32 -12.82 -4.01
N GLU A 269 10.11 -13.37 -2.83
CA GLU A 269 10.59 -12.77 -1.59
C GLU A 269 12.13 -12.76 -1.55
N GLU A 270 12.68 -11.70 -1.00
CA GLU A 270 14.10 -11.57 -0.69
C GLU A 270 14.25 -11.28 0.80
N ALA A 271 14.95 -12.16 1.52
CA ALA A 271 15.10 -12.08 2.97
C ALA A 271 15.55 -10.68 3.42
N ASN A 272 14.84 -10.09 4.37
CA ASN A 272 15.07 -8.77 4.97
C ASN A 272 15.03 -7.56 4.00
N VAL A 273 14.61 -7.75 2.76
CA VAL A 273 14.54 -6.68 1.74
C VAL A 273 13.17 -6.59 1.12
N PHE A 274 12.59 -7.71 0.72
CA PHE A 274 11.28 -7.79 0.09
C PHE A 274 10.52 -9.00 0.65
N PHE A 275 9.45 -8.74 1.38
CA PHE A 275 8.74 -9.74 2.15
C PHE A 275 7.24 -9.45 2.19
N ASP A 276 6.40 -10.46 1.91
CA ASP A 276 4.96 -10.34 2.06
C ASP A 276 4.55 -10.46 3.53
N PHE A 277 4.57 -9.34 4.23
CA PHE A 277 4.28 -9.30 5.65
C PHE A 277 2.81 -9.65 5.96
N ARG A 278 1.87 -9.30 5.08
CA ARG A 278 0.45 -9.62 5.22
C ARG A 278 0.25 -11.12 5.27
N ARG A 279 0.88 -11.85 4.36
CA ARG A 279 0.82 -13.29 4.26
C ARG A 279 1.38 -13.96 5.51
N TRP A 280 2.57 -13.52 5.96
CA TRP A 280 3.19 -14.05 7.17
C TRP A 280 2.35 -13.77 8.42
N TYR A 281 1.93 -12.53 8.60
CA TYR A 281 1.15 -12.14 9.76
C TYR A 281 -0.22 -12.83 9.79
N GLY A 282 -0.94 -12.81 8.68
CA GLY A 282 -2.22 -13.47 8.54
C GLY A 282 -2.15 -14.95 8.86
N SER A 283 -1.18 -15.66 8.29
CA SER A 283 -1.04 -17.10 8.48
C SER A 283 -0.51 -17.47 9.86
N TYR A 284 0.53 -16.82 10.32
CA TYR A 284 1.20 -17.18 11.57
C TYR A 284 0.43 -16.75 12.81
N PHE A 285 0.02 -15.48 12.89
CA PHE A 285 -0.66 -14.97 14.07
C PHE A 285 -2.12 -15.42 14.14
N ILE A 286 -2.80 -15.54 13.02
CA ILE A 286 -4.17 -16.03 12.99
C ILE A 286 -4.20 -17.52 13.37
N ALA A 287 -3.39 -18.34 12.73
CA ALA A 287 -3.39 -19.78 12.94
C ALA A 287 -2.88 -20.21 14.34
N GLY A 288 -1.82 -19.56 14.84
CA GLY A 288 -1.18 -19.99 16.08
C GLY A 288 -1.83 -19.43 17.34
N ALA A 289 -2.20 -18.18 17.36
CA ALA A 289 -2.59 -17.45 18.56
C ALA A 289 -4.06 -16.97 18.57
N GLY A 290 -4.70 -16.85 17.42
CA GLY A 290 -6.07 -16.33 17.28
C GLY A 290 -6.19 -14.85 17.60
N TYR A 291 -5.14 -14.06 17.33
CA TYR A 291 -5.17 -12.61 17.53
C TYR A 291 -6.05 -11.90 16.53
N LEU A 292 -6.04 -12.37 15.29
CA LEU A 292 -6.78 -11.80 14.18
C LEU A 292 -7.58 -12.90 13.46
N PRO A 293 -8.67 -13.40 14.07
CA PRO A 293 -9.56 -14.30 13.37
C PRO A 293 -10.27 -13.58 12.22
N VAL A 294 -10.77 -14.36 11.31
CA VAL A 294 -11.65 -13.89 10.24
C VAL A 294 -12.89 -13.23 10.84
N ASP A 295 -13.30 -12.10 10.28
CA ASP A 295 -14.53 -11.42 10.71
C ASP A 295 -15.77 -12.28 10.45
N GLN A 296 -16.84 -12.08 11.26
CA GLN A 296 -18.11 -12.78 11.09
C GLN A 296 -18.75 -12.59 9.72
N LYS A 297 -18.42 -11.51 9.02
CA LYS A 297 -18.87 -11.27 7.65
C LYS A 297 -18.54 -12.46 6.72
N ILE A 298 -17.37 -13.05 6.85
CA ILE A 298 -16.91 -14.13 5.96
C ILE A 298 -17.74 -15.41 6.13
N PRO A 299 -17.83 -16.03 7.33
CA PRO A 299 -18.69 -17.21 7.51
C PRO A 299 -20.16 -16.91 7.23
N PHE A 300 -20.63 -15.70 7.50
CA PHE A 300 -22.01 -15.29 7.24
C PHE A 300 -22.32 -15.26 5.74
N LEU A 301 -21.43 -14.71 4.93
CA LEU A 301 -21.55 -14.74 3.46
C LEU A 301 -21.43 -16.17 2.93
N ALA A 302 -20.51 -16.96 3.48
CA ALA A 302 -20.23 -18.31 3.01
C ALA A 302 -21.33 -19.32 3.36
N GLU A 303 -22.08 -19.13 4.45
CA GLU A 303 -23.20 -20.04 4.88
C GLU A 303 -24.47 -19.90 4.01
N GLY A 304 -24.33 -19.58 2.74
CA GLY A 304 -25.44 -19.42 1.82
C GLY A 304 -26.19 -18.08 1.95
N ASN A 305 -25.59 -17.12 2.64
CA ASN A 305 -26.13 -15.79 2.86
C ASN A 305 -25.57 -14.75 1.89
N SER A 306 -25.03 -15.19 0.75
CA SER A 306 -24.44 -14.30 -0.28
C SER A 306 -25.41 -13.25 -0.84
N ASP A 307 -26.72 -13.43 -0.60
CA ASP A 307 -27.74 -12.46 -0.98
C ASP A 307 -27.92 -11.32 0.02
N LEU A 308 -27.38 -11.47 1.23
CA LEU A 308 -27.46 -10.44 2.26
C LEU A 308 -26.43 -9.33 2.03
N GLN A 309 -26.80 -8.12 2.38
CA GLN A 309 -25.87 -7.01 2.40
C GLN A 309 -24.91 -7.15 3.62
N PRO A 310 -23.68 -6.65 3.57
CA PRO A 310 -22.76 -6.72 4.70
C PRO A 310 -23.31 -6.14 5.99
N MET A 311 -24.15 -5.09 5.87
CA MET A 311 -24.79 -4.46 7.03
C MET A 311 -25.93 -5.29 7.63
N ASP A 312 -26.31 -6.39 7.00
CA ASP A 312 -27.34 -7.30 7.49
C ASP A 312 -26.76 -8.49 8.25
N TYR A 313 -25.42 -8.61 8.34
CA TYR A 313 -24.83 -9.69 9.13
C TYR A 313 -24.99 -9.43 10.65
N PRO A 314 -24.95 -10.49 11.48
CA PRO A 314 -25.32 -10.38 12.88
C PRO A 314 -24.47 -9.39 13.67
N THR A 315 -25.13 -8.57 14.47
CA THR A 315 -24.50 -7.65 15.44
C THR A 315 -24.68 -8.10 16.88
N ASP A 316 -25.26 -9.28 17.08
CA ASP A 316 -25.60 -9.85 18.38
C ASP A 316 -25.17 -11.33 18.51
N SER A 317 -25.86 -12.08 19.35
CA SER A 317 -25.59 -13.50 19.61
C SER A 317 -25.95 -14.45 18.46
N SER A 318 -26.55 -13.99 17.37
CA SER A 318 -26.91 -14.81 16.19
C SER A 318 -25.71 -15.10 15.28
N VAL A 319 -24.50 -15.10 15.83
CA VAL A 319 -23.25 -15.34 15.13
C VAL A 319 -23.09 -16.82 14.73
N ILE A 320 -22.36 -17.05 13.65
CA ILE A 320 -22.00 -18.41 13.21
C ILE A 320 -20.79 -18.87 14.02
N LEU A 321 -21.04 -19.67 15.04
CA LEU A 321 -20.00 -20.23 15.92
C LEU A 321 -19.57 -21.64 15.55
N GLY A 322 -20.37 -22.34 14.76
CA GLY A 322 -20.06 -23.66 14.25
C GLY A 322 -19.37 -23.66 12.90
N PRO A 323 -18.93 -24.83 12.42
CA PRO A 323 -18.43 -24.94 11.06
C PRO A 323 -19.48 -24.53 10.03
N ILE A 324 -19.07 -23.86 8.96
CA ILE A 324 -19.92 -23.57 7.80
C ILE A 324 -20.38 -24.91 7.21
N SER A 325 -21.69 -25.06 7.01
CA SER A 325 -22.31 -26.32 6.60
C SER A 325 -23.12 -26.23 5.31
N ASN A 326 -23.50 -25.02 4.92
CA ASN A 326 -24.39 -24.77 3.78
C ASN A 326 -23.70 -23.91 2.71
N THR A 327 -22.58 -24.41 2.20
CA THR A 327 -21.88 -23.79 1.08
C THR A 327 -21.46 -24.81 0.05
N THR A 328 -21.46 -24.43 -1.23
CA THR A 328 -20.87 -25.21 -2.32
C THR A 328 -19.50 -24.65 -2.75
N ASP A 329 -19.08 -23.54 -2.17
CA ASP A 329 -17.80 -22.92 -2.48
C ASP A 329 -16.65 -23.74 -1.89
N SER A 330 -15.90 -24.41 -2.76
CA SER A 330 -14.76 -25.23 -2.38
C SER A 330 -13.59 -24.43 -1.77
N ARG A 331 -13.53 -23.13 -2.03
CA ARG A 331 -12.50 -22.23 -1.49
C ARG A 331 -12.63 -22.06 0.02
N ILE A 332 -13.86 -22.16 0.56
CA ILE A 332 -14.08 -22.01 2.00
C ILE A 332 -13.24 -23.03 2.78
N ALA A 333 -13.27 -24.29 2.37
CA ALA A 333 -12.49 -25.34 3.03
C ALA A 333 -10.98 -25.25 2.76
N SER A 334 -10.59 -24.58 1.68
CA SER A 334 -9.18 -24.42 1.28
C SER A 334 -8.51 -23.17 1.87
N TYR A 335 -9.28 -22.10 2.04
CA TYR A 335 -8.75 -20.79 2.47
C TYR A 335 -8.97 -20.53 3.96
N PHE A 336 -9.96 -21.17 4.58
CA PHE A 336 -10.36 -20.90 5.94
C PHE A 336 -10.43 -22.17 6.77
N GLN A 337 -9.89 -22.16 7.96
CA GLN A 337 -9.95 -23.26 8.90
C GLN A 337 -10.82 -22.91 10.10
N TYR A 338 -11.76 -23.79 10.43
CA TYR A 338 -12.55 -23.69 11.66
C TYR A 338 -11.73 -24.15 12.87
N VAL A 339 -11.78 -23.37 13.94
CA VAL A 339 -11.16 -23.68 15.23
C VAL A 339 -12.22 -23.54 16.33
N ALA A 340 -12.51 -24.62 17.01
CA ALA A 340 -13.57 -24.62 18.03
C ALA A 340 -13.29 -23.65 19.20
N GLU A 341 -12.01 -23.48 19.56
CA GLU A 341 -11.59 -22.57 20.62
C GLU A 341 -10.26 -21.89 20.24
N PHE A 342 -10.22 -20.56 20.28
CA PHE A 342 -9.02 -19.78 20.16
C PHE A 342 -8.41 -19.48 21.54
N GLY A 343 -7.10 -19.64 21.69
CA GLY A 343 -6.41 -19.45 22.95
C GLY A 343 -6.40 -18.01 23.49
N PHE A 344 -6.53 -17.02 22.59
CA PHE A 344 -6.48 -15.59 22.93
C PHE A 344 -7.80 -14.83 22.69
N LEU A 345 -8.87 -15.55 22.54
CA LEU A 345 -10.17 -14.95 22.35
C LEU A 345 -10.59 -14.15 23.60
N ASN A 346 -10.91 -12.88 23.40
CA ASN A 346 -11.44 -12.04 24.49
C ASN A 346 -12.96 -11.88 24.36
N PRO A 347 -13.76 -12.64 25.12
CA PRO A 347 -15.23 -12.57 25.04
C PRO A 347 -15.82 -11.20 25.38
N ALA A 348 -15.08 -10.36 26.12
CA ALA A 348 -15.53 -9.02 26.49
C ALA A 348 -15.64 -8.06 25.29
N ARG A 349 -14.98 -8.40 24.17
CA ARG A 349 -15.09 -7.65 22.91
C ARG A 349 -16.42 -7.83 22.18
N GLY A 350 -17.17 -8.88 22.53
CA GLY A 350 -18.41 -9.24 21.83
C GLY A 350 -18.16 -10.20 20.66
N ARG A 351 -18.85 -11.34 20.72
CA ARG A 351 -18.64 -12.43 19.76
C ARG A 351 -19.19 -12.15 18.35
N HIS A 352 -20.00 -11.14 18.20
CA HIS A 352 -20.56 -10.77 16.90
C HIS A 352 -19.49 -10.16 15.94
N LEU A 353 -18.31 -9.81 16.46
CA LEU A 353 -17.24 -9.22 15.66
C LEU A 353 -16.31 -10.28 15.06
N PHE A 354 -16.09 -11.40 15.75
CA PHE A 354 -15.12 -12.41 15.33
C PHE A 354 -15.75 -13.79 15.19
N SER A 355 -15.29 -14.51 14.19
CA SER A 355 -15.68 -15.90 13.95
C SER A 355 -14.75 -16.89 14.66
N ASN A 356 -15.07 -18.17 14.53
CA ASN A 356 -14.19 -19.28 14.87
C ASN A 356 -13.36 -19.74 13.67
N TYR A 357 -13.08 -18.84 12.73
CA TYR A 357 -12.30 -19.13 11.54
C TYR A 357 -11.00 -18.32 11.52
N HIS A 358 -9.98 -18.90 10.94
CA HIS A 358 -8.78 -18.21 10.53
C HIS A 358 -8.46 -18.46 9.07
N HIS A 359 -7.82 -17.52 8.43
CA HIS A 359 -7.37 -17.64 7.06
C HIS A 359 -6.09 -18.48 6.98
N THR A 360 -6.07 -19.48 6.12
CA THR A 360 -4.98 -20.46 6.01
C THR A 360 -4.44 -20.64 4.60
N ARG A 361 -4.95 -19.87 3.63
CA ARG A 361 -4.58 -19.99 2.21
C ARG A 361 -3.07 -20.02 1.98
N TYR A 362 -2.31 -19.24 2.76
CA TYR A 362 -0.88 -19.10 2.62
C TYR A 362 -0.07 -19.72 3.78
N PHE A 363 -0.72 -20.51 4.62
CA PHE A 363 -0.11 -21.05 5.85
C PHE A 363 1.08 -21.97 5.56
N GLU A 364 0.96 -22.90 4.63
CA GLU A 364 2.02 -23.84 4.30
C GLU A 364 3.26 -23.15 3.72
N GLN A 365 3.07 -22.05 3.01
CA GLN A 365 4.14 -21.25 2.43
C GLN A 365 4.94 -20.48 3.47
N ASN A 366 4.40 -20.26 4.68
CA ASN A 366 5.04 -19.50 5.75
C ASN A 366 5.49 -20.34 6.96
N ALA A 367 5.06 -21.59 7.04
CA ALA A 367 5.32 -22.46 8.20
C ALA A 367 6.82 -22.75 8.43
N GLY A 368 7.69 -22.47 7.46
CA GLY A 368 9.11 -22.80 7.50
C GLY A 368 10.08 -21.61 7.55
N ASN A 369 9.65 -20.36 7.61
CA ASN A 369 10.51 -19.19 7.33
C ASN A 369 11.24 -19.33 5.97
N GLU A 370 10.61 -19.94 5.00
CA GLU A 370 11.20 -20.14 3.68
C GLU A 370 11.32 -18.79 2.97
N THR A 371 12.51 -18.48 2.52
CA THR A 371 12.81 -17.33 1.67
C THR A 371 12.68 -17.72 0.20
N GLY A 372 12.30 -16.77 -0.64
CA GLY A 372 12.19 -17.00 -2.08
C GLY A 372 10.84 -17.53 -2.55
N LEU A 373 9.82 -17.47 -1.68
CA LEU A 373 8.44 -17.71 -2.07
C LEU A 373 7.93 -16.53 -2.90
N ASP A 374 6.99 -16.81 -3.80
CA ASP A 374 6.32 -15.76 -4.56
C ASP A 374 5.39 -14.96 -3.66
N THR A 375 5.48 -13.63 -3.72
CA THR A 375 4.53 -12.76 -3.06
C THR A 375 3.27 -12.63 -3.91
N ASN A 376 2.10 -12.54 -3.28
CA ASN A 376 0.85 -12.24 -4.01
C ASN A 376 0.66 -10.73 -4.14
N PHE A 377 1.58 -10.07 -4.84
CA PHE A 377 1.56 -8.61 -4.97
C PHE A 377 0.31 -8.11 -5.70
N PHE A 378 -0.03 -8.71 -6.84
CA PHE A 378 -1.24 -8.40 -7.59
C PHE A 378 -1.73 -9.64 -8.33
N THR A 379 -2.93 -10.12 -7.97
CA THR A 379 -3.49 -11.32 -8.56
C THR A 379 -4.31 -11.01 -9.81
N LEU A 380 -4.45 -12.00 -10.67
CA LEU A 380 -5.34 -11.91 -11.84
C LEU A 380 -6.81 -11.83 -11.40
N ALA A 381 -7.16 -12.48 -10.29
CA ALA A 381 -8.47 -12.36 -9.67
C ALA A 381 -8.79 -10.92 -9.28
N GLU A 382 -7.89 -10.24 -8.57
CA GLU A 382 -8.05 -8.83 -8.21
C GLU A 382 -8.26 -7.95 -9.45
N LYS A 383 -7.42 -8.12 -10.49
CA LYS A 383 -7.58 -7.39 -11.75
C LYS A 383 -8.97 -7.63 -12.38
N ASN A 384 -9.43 -8.88 -12.41
CA ASN A 384 -10.69 -9.23 -13.04
C ASN A 384 -11.89 -8.67 -12.26
N TYR A 385 -11.87 -8.75 -10.93
CA TYR A 385 -12.96 -8.19 -10.12
C TYR A 385 -12.97 -6.66 -10.13
N LEU A 386 -11.81 -6.02 -10.16
CA LEU A 386 -11.71 -4.58 -10.37
C LEU A 386 -12.27 -4.16 -11.75
N LYS A 387 -12.02 -4.97 -12.79
CA LYS A 387 -12.62 -4.75 -14.12
C LYS A 387 -14.14 -4.93 -14.09
N ALA A 388 -14.62 -5.98 -13.46
CA ALA A 388 -16.06 -6.21 -13.34
C ALA A 388 -16.77 -5.10 -12.56
N GLU A 389 -16.14 -4.56 -11.50
CA GLU A 389 -16.67 -3.40 -10.80
C GLU A 389 -16.72 -2.16 -11.71
N ALA A 390 -15.65 -1.88 -12.44
CA ALA A 390 -15.62 -0.76 -13.39
C ALA A 390 -16.67 -0.92 -14.51
N GLN A 391 -16.88 -2.13 -15.02
CA GLN A 391 -17.92 -2.44 -16.00
C GLN A 391 -19.33 -2.19 -15.43
N LEU A 392 -19.59 -2.70 -14.20
CA LEU A 392 -20.86 -2.49 -13.51
C LEU A 392 -21.16 -0.99 -13.34
N LEU A 393 -20.17 -0.24 -12.85
CA LEU A 393 -20.29 1.21 -12.62
C LEU A 393 -20.39 2.02 -13.93
N ASN A 394 -19.87 1.45 -15.02
CA ASN A 394 -20.05 2.00 -16.38
C ASN A 394 -21.39 1.63 -17.04
N GLY A 395 -22.26 0.88 -16.34
CA GLY A 395 -23.56 0.43 -16.83
C GLY A 395 -23.52 -0.87 -17.65
N ASP A 396 -22.37 -1.52 -17.77
CA ASP A 396 -22.21 -2.79 -18.49
C ASP A 396 -22.39 -3.98 -17.53
N THR A 397 -23.62 -4.23 -17.14
CA THR A 397 -23.99 -5.33 -16.22
C THR A 397 -23.65 -6.69 -16.80
N ASP A 398 -23.90 -6.92 -18.08
CA ASP A 398 -23.63 -8.19 -18.75
C ASP A 398 -22.13 -8.47 -18.84
N GLY A 399 -21.33 -7.45 -19.17
CA GLY A 399 -19.87 -7.53 -19.16
C GLY A 399 -19.31 -7.81 -17.78
N ALA A 400 -19.84 -7.19 -16.74
CA ALA A 400 -19.44 -7.45 -15.36
C ALA A 400 -19.70 -8.91 -14.96
N LEU A 401 -20.91 -9.43 -15.23
CA LEU A 401 -21.28 -10.83 -14.98
C LEU A 401 -20.36 -11.79 -15.76
N ALA A 402 -20.13 -11.52 -17.04
CA ALA A 402 -19.25 -12.36 -17.85
C ALA A 402 -17.82 -12.38 -17.26
N THR A 403 -17.29 -11.24 -16.85
CA THR A 403 -15.95 -11.15 -16.25
C THR A 403 -15.86 -11.92 -14.93
N ILE A 404 -16.86 -11.81 -14.05
CA ILE A 404 -16.90 -12.56 -12.78
C ILE A 404 -16.98 -14.08 -13.05
N ASN A 405 -17.95 -14.52 -13.83
CA ASN A 405 -18.22 -15.94 -14.05
C ASN A 405 -17.11 -16.68 -14.80
N THR A 406 -16.30 -15.96 -15.57
CA THR A 406 -15.15 -16.53 -16.30
C THR A 406 -13.83 -16.37 -15.57
N SER A 407 -13.78 -15.70 -14.41
CA SER A 407 -12.56 -15.70 -13.59
C SER A 407 -12.24 -17.13 -13.15
N ALA A 408 -10.93 -17.46 -13.15
CA ALA A 408 -10.50 -18.84 -12.92
C ALA A 408 -10.92 -19.35 -11.54
N GLU A 409 -10.83 -18.49 -10.54
CA GLU A 409 -11.13 -18.77 -9.14
C GLU A 409 -12.64 -19.02 -8.95
N ARG A 410 -13.47 -18.16 -9.54
CA ARG A 410 -14.93 -18.32 -9.51
C ARG A 410 -15.38 -19.58 -10.26
N ALA A 411 -14.84 -19.81 -11.46
CA ALA A 411 -15.17 -20.98 -12.27
C ALA A 411 -14.77 -22.29 -11.59
N ALA A 412 -13.70 -22.30 -10.78
CA ALA A 412 -13.24 -23.46 -10.03
C ALA A 412 -13.93 -23.64 -8.67
N SER A 413 -14.66 -22.66 -8.19
CA SER A 413 -15.22 -22.64 -6.82
C SER A 413 -16.35 -23.66 -6.58
N GLY A 414 -17.04 -24.09 -7.64
CA GLY A 414 -18.25 -24.92 -7.54
C GLY A 414 -19.53 -24.11 -7.28
N LEU A 415 -19.44 -22.79 -7.20
CA LEU A 415 -20.60 -21.92 -7.13
C LEU A 415 -21.34 -21.86 -8.47
N PRO A 416 -22.66 -21.66 -8.48
CA PRO A 416 -23.40 -21.38 -9.71
C PRO A 416 -22.95 -20.02 -10.30
N ASP A 417 -23.22 -19.84 -11.60
CA ASP A 417 -22.99 -18.55 -12.24
C ASP A 417 -23.73 -17.44 -11.49
N ALA A 418 -23.03 -16.34 -11.27
CA ALA A 418 -23.60 -15.15 -10.68
C ALA A 418 -24.64 -14.53 -11.62
N THR A 419 -25.74 -14.06 -11.07
CA THR A 419 -26.83 -13.38 -11.78
C THR A 419 -26.98 -11.90 -11.34
N ASP A 420 -26.35 -11.54 -10.22
CA ASP A 420 -26.29 -10.18 -9.70
C ASP A 420 -24.80 -9.81 -9.50
N PRO A 421 -24.24 -8.90 -10.32
CA PRO A 421 -22.81 -8.62 -10.27
C PRO A 421 -22.41 -7.87 -8.99
N ALA A 422 -23.28 -7.06 -8.39
CA ALA A 422 -22.96 -6.32 -7.17
C ALA A 422 -22.81 -7.28 -5.98
N LYS A 423 -23.73 -8.22 -5.85
CA LYS A 423 -23.65 -9.27 -4.81
C LYS A 423 -22.45 -10.19 -5.02
N ALA A 424 -22.22 -10.58 -6.27
CA ALA A 424 -21.10 -11.43 -6.62
C ALA A 424 -19.76 -10.76 -6.30
N LEU A 425 -19.58 -9.50 -6.66
CA LEU A 425 -18.37 -8.73 -6.35
C LEU A 425 -18.15 -8.63 -4.85
N LEU A 426 -19.20 -8.35 -4.07
CA LEU A 426 -19.11 -8.31 -2.62
C LEU A 426 -18.58 -9.64 -2.05
N TYR A 427 -19.13 -10.75 -2.56
CA TYR A 427 -18.71 -12.09 -2.16
C TYR A 427 -17.26 -12.38 -2.57
N GLU A 428 -16.92 -12.12 -3.82
CA GLU A 428 -15.57 -12.38 -4.34
C GLU A 428 -14.50 -11.53 -3.64
N TYR A 429 -14.78 -10.27 -3.37
CA TYR A 429 -13.87 -9.43 -2.56
C TYR A 429 -13.67 -9.98 -1.14
N ALA A 430 -14.73 -10.53 -0.54
CA ALA A 430 -14.63 -11.08 0.80
C ALA A 430 -13.91 -12.44 0.85
N ILE A 431 -14.08 -13.30 -0.13
CA ILE A 431 -13.57 -14.67 -0.11
C ILE A 431 -12.24 -14.80 -0.87
N GLU A 432 -12.17 -14.26 -2.10
CA GLU A 432 -11.01 -14.45 -2.96
C GLU A 432 -9.89 -13.47 -2.67
N LEU A 433 -10.25 -12.22 -2.32
CA LEU A 433 -9.28 -11.16 -2.06
C LEU A 433 -9.00 -10.95 -0.56
N HIS A 434 -9.32 -11.93 0.25
CA HIS A 434 -9.01 -11.92 1.68
C HIS A 434 -7.48 -12.05 1.88
N LEU A 435 -6.86 -11.03 2.49
CA LEU A 435 -5.40 -10.81 2.70
C LEU A 435 -4.57 -10.65 1.43
#